data_45038b2c37800d01d8c3783bffe65733
#
_entry.id   45038b2c37800d01d8c3783bffe65733
#
_cell.length_a   1.000
_cell.length_b   1.000
_cell.length_c   1.000
_cell.angle_alpha   90.00
_cell.angle_beta   90.00
_cell.angle_gamma   90.00
#
_symmetry.space_group_name_H-M   'P 1'
#
loop_
_entity.id
_entity.type
_entity.pdbx_description
1 polymer ?
#
loop_
_entity_poly.entity_id
_entity_poly.type
_entity_poly.pdbx_seq_one_letter_code
_entity_poly.pdbx_strand_id
1 'polypeptide(L)'
;MSTQPDSGRVAIVTGASRGIGYGIAQALVARGDRVVITGRDEEALKEAVERLGADRALGVAGKAHDEAHQAEVVERTMEAFGRVDYLANNAGTNPVFGPLAELDLGVARKVFETNVISALGFAQQTYRAWMKENGGAIVNIASVAGVSASPLVGAYGMSKAAMVNLTLQLAAEMAPGVRANAIAPAVVKTKFAAVLYEGREEQAAAAYPLGRLGVPEDIGGAAAFLLSDAAGWITGQTLVVDGGIFLTASVGG
;
A
#
# COMPACT_ATOMS: atom_id res chain seq x y z
N MET A 1 24.44 -13.84 9.67
CA MET A 1 23.02 -13.51 9.65
C MET A 1 22.71 -12.76 10.93
N SER A 2 22.51 -11.44 10.85
CA SER A 2 22.10 -10.64 12.03
C SER A 2 20.63 -10.97 12.32
N THR A 3 20.37 -11.73 13.38
CA THR A 3 19.01 -11.90 13.89
C THR A 3 18.60 -10.57 14.51
N GLN A 4 17.87 -9.75 13.75
CA GLN A 4 17.18 -8.63 14.38
C GLN A 4 16.20 -9.20 15.43
N PRO A 5 16.13 -8.58 16.61
CA PRO A 5 15.22 -9.05 17.65
C PRO A 5 13.78 -9.02 17.14
N ASP A 6 12.99 -10.01 17.49
CA ASP A 6 11.56 -10.05 17.23
C ASP A 6 10.93 -8.78 17.79
N SER A 7 10.41 -7.90 16.94
CA SER A 7 9.79 -6.64 17.38
C SER A 7 8.49 -6.91 18.14
N GLY A 8 7.90 -8.11 17.95
CA GLY A 8 6.59 -8.47 18.47
C GLY A 8 5.43 -7.67 17.86
N ARG A 9 5.72 -6.76 16.90
CA ARG A 9 4.70 -5.94 16.23
C ARG A 9 3.97 -6.75 15.16
N VAL A 10 2.73 -6.37 14.91
CA VAL A 10 1.85 -7.03 13.94
C VAL A 10 1.33 -6.03 12.93
N ALA A 11 1.40 -6.37 11.65
CA ALA A 11 0.92 -5.54 10.55
C ALA A 11 -0.16 -6.25 9.74
N ILE A 12 -1.19 -5.52 9.34
CA ILE A 12 -2.09 -5.94 8.25
C ILE A 12 -1.60 -5.27 6.95
N VAL A 13 -1.41 -6.06 5.89
CA VAL A 13 -1.03 -5.57 4.56
C VAL A 13 -2.07 -6.01 3.54
N THR A 14 -2.81 -5.06 2.98
CA THR A 14 -3.89 -5.38 2.03
C THR A 14 -3.36 -5.56 0.61
N GLY A 15 -3.92 -6.54 -0.14
CA GLY A 15 -3.50 -6.83 -1.52
C GLY A 15 -2.06 -7.30 -1.62
N ALA A 16 -1.62 -8.18 -0.70
CA ALA A 16 -0.22 -8.53 -0.51
C ALA A 16 0.18 -9.94 -0.98
N SER A 17 -0.64 -10.62 -1.76
CA SER A 17 -0.25 -11.90 -2.38
C SER A 17 0.89 -11.75 -3.40
N ARG A 18 1.18 -10.54 -3.88
CA ARG A 18 2.24 -10.23 -4.86
C ARG A 18 2.55 -8.72 -4.92
N GLY A 19 3.57 -8.35 -5.72
CA GLY A 19 3.90 -6.95 -6.05
C GLY A 19 4.25 -6.12 -4.83
N ILE A 20 3.85 -4.85 -4.83
CA ILE A 20 4.19 -3.88 -3.76
C ILE A 20 3.76 -4.39 -2.39
N GLY A 21 2.53 -4.89 -2.25
CA GLY A 21 2.03 -5.41 -0.97
C GLY A 21 2.89 -6.55 -0.43
N TYR A 22 3.30 -7.48 -1.29
CA TYR A 22 4.21 -8.56 -0.91
C TYR A 22 5.59 -8.02 -0.49
N GLY A 23 6.15 -7.06 -1.24
CA GLY A 23 7.41 -6.40 -0.88
C GLY A 23 7.34 -5.69 0.48
N ILE A 24 6.19 -5.07 0.80
CA ILE A 24 5.95 -4.48 2.13
C ILE A 24 5.94 -5.58 3.20
N ALA A 25 5.15 -6.65 3.00
CA ALA A 25 5.08 -7.76 3.94
C ALA A 25 6.46 -8.40 4.17
N GLN A 26 7.24 -8.59 3.11
CA GLN A 26 8.60 -9.12 3.17
C GLN A 26 9.55 -8.22 3.98
N ALA A 27 9.50 -6.90 3.77
CA ALA A 27 10.31 -5.94 4.52
C ALA A 27 9.95 -5.94 6.02
N LEU A 28 8.66 -6.05 6.35
CA LEU A 28 8.19 -6.12 7.73
C LEU A 28 8.63 -7.44 8.42
N VAL A 29 8.48 -8.58 7.76
CA VAL A 29 8.95 -9.87 8.27
C VAL A 29 10.47 -9.87 8.46
N ALA A 30 11.23 -9.31 7.53
CA ALA A 30 12.68 -9.17 7.64
C ALA A 30 13.10 -8.30 8.84
N ARG A 31 12.26 -7.34 9.25
CA ARG A 31 12.43 -6.52 10.46
C ARG A 31 12.09 -7.28 11.77
N GLY A 32 11.47 -8.45 11.68
CA GLY A 32 11.02 -9.24 12.82
C GLY A 32 9.55 -9.05 13.19
N ASP A 33 8.75 -8.38 12.34
CA ASP A 33 7.31 -8.27 12.54
C ASP A 33 6.58 -9.53 12.09
N ARG A 34 5.33 -9.68 12.56
CA ARG A 34 4.36 -10.63 12.01
C ARG A 34 3.39 -9.91 11.10
N VAL A 35 2.90 -10.58 10.08
CA VAL A 35 2.03 -9.95 9.08
C VAL A 35 0.76 -10.77 8.83
N VAL A 36 -0.35 -10.07 8.68
CA VAL A 36 -1.57 -10.62 8.09
C VAL A 36 -1.71 -10.03 6.70
N ILE A 37 -1.68 -10.87 5.68
CA ILE A 37 -1.77 -10.45 4.29
C ILE A 37 -3.14 -10.79 3.71
N THR A 38 -3.68 -9.90 2.87
CA THR A 38 -4.95 -10.17 2.19
C THR A 38 -4.80 -10.21 0.68
N GLY A 39 -5.72 -10.90 0.03
CA GLY A 39 -5.79 -11.02 -1.43
C GLY A 39 -7.05 -11.77 -1.84
N ARG A 40 -7.43 -11.69 -3.12
CA ARG A 40 -8.65 -12.35 -3.64
C ARG A 40 -8.43 -13.79 -4.07
N ASP A 41 -7.20 -14.11 -4.41
CA ASP A 41 -6.77 -15.42 -4.92
C ASP A 41 -6.15 -16.19 -3.75
N GLU A 42 -6.85 -17.22 -3.32
CA GLU A 42 -6.50 -17.99 -2.13
C GLU A 42 -5.19 -18.77 -2.32
N GLU A 43 -4.97 -19.37 -3.50
CA GLU A 43 -3.74 -20.11 -3.78
C GLU A 43 -2.51 -19.18 -3.83
N ALA A 44 -2.63 -18.03 -4.52
CA ALA A 44 -1.56 -17.05 -4.55
C ALA A 44 -1.26 -16.47 -3.15
N LEU A 45 -2.28 -16.39 -2.29
CA LEU A 45 -2.12 -15.93 -0.92
C LEU A 45 -1.41 -16.97 -0.06
N LYS A 46 -1.75 -18.25 -0.23
CA LYS A 46 -1.09 -19.38 0.44
C LYS A 46 0.38 -19.46 0.07
N GLU A 47 0.71 -19.40 -1.22
CA GLU A 47 2.10 -19.36 -1.70
C GLU A 47 2.87 -18.17 -1.10
N ALA A 48 2.23 -17.00 -0.98
CA ALA A 48 2.85 -15.83 -0.38
C ALA A 48 3.15 -16.04 1.11
N VAL A 49 2.23 -16.64 1.87
CA VAL A 49 2.42 -17.00 3.29
C VAL A 49 3.58 -17.99 3.44
N GLU A 50 3.64 -19.03 2.61
CA GLU A 50 4.74 -20.02 2.66
C GLU A 50 6.11 -19.36 2.44
N ARG A 51 6.20 -18.42 1.48
CA ARG A 51 7.45 -17.68 1.20
C ARG A 51 7.83 -16.67 2.30
N LEU A 52 6.85 -16.09 3.00
CA LEU A 52 7.08 -15.19 4.13
C LEU A 52 7.45 -15.95 5.42
N GLY A 53 7.12 -17.23 5.49
CA GLY A 53 7.23 -18.07 6.69
C GLY A 53 5.89 -18.17 7.43
N ALA A 54 5.35 -19.38 7.54
CA ALA A 54 4.03 -19.64 8.13
C ALA A 54 3.96 -19.33 9.64
N ASP A 55 5.10 -19.22 10.31
CA ASP A 55 5.23 -18.76 11.70
C ASP A 55 5.16 -17.22 11.84
N ARG A 56 5.35 -16.48 10.74
CA ARG A 56 5.38 -15.02 10.69
C ARG A 56 4.22 -14.41 9.91
N ALA A 57 3.52 -15.19 9.09
CA ALA A 57 2.50 -14.68 8.19
C ALA A 57 1.20 -15.47 8.26
N LEU A 58 0.07 -14.76 8.20
CA LEU A 58 -1.27 -15.32 8.07
C LEU A 58 -1.93 -14.75 6.81
N GLY A 59 -2.59 -15.59 6.01
CA GLY A 59 -3.36 -15.19 4.85
C GLY A 59 -4.86 -15.17 5.13
N VAL A 60 -5.57 -14.11 4.71
CA VAL A 60 -7.03 -14.02 4.75
C VAL A 60 -7.54 -13.61 3.37
N ALA A 61 -8.21 -14.55 2.69
CA ALA A 61 -8.69 -14.34 1.33
C ALA A 61 -10.02 -13.58 1.30
N GLY A 62 -10.12 -12.56 0.43
CA GLY A 62 -11.37 -11.81 0.26
C GLY A 62 -11.18 -10.52 -0.54
N LYS A 63 -12.29 -9.79 -0.73
CA LYS A 63 -12.32 -8.52 -1.47
C LYS A 63 -12.11 -7.37 -0.49
N ALA A 64 -11.12 -6.51 -0.73
CA ALA A 64 -10.77 -5.42 0.17
C ALA A 64 -11.93 -4.44 0.46
N HIS A 65 -12.88 -4.27 -0.46
CA HIS A 65 -14.04 -3.39 -0.29
C HIS A 65 -15.25 -4.07 0.39
N ASP A 66 -15.14 -5.34 0.76
CA ASP A 66 -16.18 -6.05 1.51
C ASP A 66 -15.98 -5.79 3.01
N GLU A 67 -16.95 -5.12 3.63
CA GLU A 67 -16.88 -4.77 5.06
C GLU A 67 -16.83 -6.01 5.96
N ALA A 68 -17.51 -7.11 5.58
CA ALA A 68 -17.44 -8.36 6.33
C ALA A 68 -16.02 -8.96 6.29
N HIS A 69 -15.37 -8.92 5.12
CA HIS A 69 -13.99 -9.34 4.98
C HIS A 69 -13.02 -8.44 5.78
N GLN A 70 -13.24 -7.12 5.80
CA GLN A 70 -12.41 -6.21 6.61
C GLN A 70 -12.50 -6.56 8.10
N ALA A 71 -13.72 -6.82 8.60
CA ALA A 71 -13.93 -7.25 9.98
C ALA A 71 -13.27 -8.60 10.27
N GLU A 72 -13.46 -9.59 9.39
CA GLU A 72 -12.82 -10.92 9.49
C GLU A 72 -11.28 -10.82 9.58
N VAL A 73 -10.66 -10.00 8.72
CA VAL A 73 -9.20 -9.81 8.72
C VAL A 73 -8.71 -9.31 10.07
N VAL A 74 -9.38 -8.30 10.63
CA VAL A 74 -9.00 -7.73 11.93
C VAL A 74 -9.25 -8.73 13.07
N GLU A 75 -10.40 -9.41 13.07
CA GLU A 75 -10.73 -10.44 14.05
C GLU A 75 -9.69 -11.57 14.06
N ARG A 76 -9.37 -12.14 12.90
CA ARG A 76 -8.34 -13.18 12.78
C ARG A 76 -6.94 -12.69 13.15
N THR A 77 -6.64 -11.40 12.91
CA THR A 77 -5.38 -10.81 13.37
C THR A 77 -5.33 -10.77 14.90
N MET A 78 -6.40 -10.34 15.54
CA MET A 78 -6.50 -10.28 16.99
C MET A 78 -6.49 -11.68 17.63
N GLU A 79 -7.17 -12.66 17.02
CA GLU A 79 -7.15 -14.06 17.48
C GLU A 79 -5.74 -14.68 17.41
N ALA A 80 -5.04 -14.48 16.28
CA ALA A 80 -3.74 -15.10 16.05
C ALA A 80 -2.60 -14.44 16.80
N PHE A 81 -2.63 -13.11 16.98
CA PHE A 81 -1.49 -12.33 17.46
C PHE A 81 -1.81 -11.38 18.62
N GLY A 82 -3.09 -11.18 18.97
CA GLY A 82 -3.54 -10.36 20.09
C GLY A 82 -3.33 -8.85 19.92
N ARG A 83 -2.90 -8.38 18.73
CA ARG A 83 -2.60 -6.98 18.45
C ARG A 83 -2.58 -6.67 16.97
N VAL A 84 -2.71 -5.37 16.62
CA VAL A 84 -2.50 -4.85 15.26
C VAL A 84 -1.87 -3.45 15.34
N ASP A 85 -0.55 -3.38 15.20
CA ASP A 85 0.22 -2.14 15.37
C ASP A 85 0.30 -1.32 14.09
N TYR A 86 0.28 -2.01 12.95
CA TYR A 86 0.51 -1.39 11.65
C TYR A 86 -0.55 -1.79 10.63
N LEU A 87 -0.92 -0.83 9.79
CA LEU A 87 -1.77 -1.07 8.62
C LEU A 87 -1.09 -0.52 7.36
N ALA A 88 -0.91 -1.37 6.36
CA ALA A 88 -0.50 -0.95 5.02
C ALA A 88 -1.68 -1.13 4.05
N ASN A 89 -2.34 -0.04 3.70
CA ASN A 89 -3.40 -0.01 2.70
C ASN A 89 -2.78 0.03 1.30
N ASN A 90 -2.61 -1.16 0.70
CA ASN A 90 -2.01 -1.32 -0.61
C ASN A 90 -3.01 -1.84 -1.66
N ALA A 91 -4.09 -2.50 -1.26
CA ALA A 91 -5.09 -2.99 -2.20
C ALA A 91 -5.59 -1.87 -3.13
N GLY A 92 -5.63 -2.15 -4.42
CA GLY A 92 -6.05 -1.16 -5.41
C GLY A 92 -6.30 -1.77 -6.79
N THR A 93 -6.99 -1.02 -7.63
CA THR A 93 -7.35 -1.40 -8.99
C THR A 93 -7.26 -0.22 -9.94
N ASN A 94 -6.92 -0.51 -11.18
CA ASN A 94 -7.01 0.41 -12.32
C ASN A 94 -7.48 -0.39 -13.56
N PRO A 95 -8.78 -0.62 -13.71
CA PRO A 95 -9.31 -1.51 -14.74
C PRO A 95 -9.45 -0.84 -16.12
N VAL A 96 -9.24 0.48 -16.22
CA VAL A 96 -9.52 1.25 -17.43
C VAL A 96 -8.37 2.17 -17.81
N PHE A 97 -8.08 2.20 -19.10
CA PHE A 97 -7.15 3.11 -19.74
C PHE A 97 -7.86 3.82 -20.89
N GLY A 98 -8.05 5.13 -20.79
CA GLY A 98 -8.75 5.95 -21.78
C GLY A 98 -9.05 7.37 -21.33
N PRO A 99 -9.58 8.21 -22.24
CA PRO A 99 -9.93 9.60 -21.93
C PRO A 99 -10.97 9.68 -20.80
N LEU A 100 -10.77 10.63 -19.90
CA LEU A 100 -11.68 10.82 -18.76
C LEU A 100 -13.10 11.22 -19.21
N ALA A 101 -13.21 11.93 -20.34
CA ALA A 101 -14.50 12.36 -20.90
C ALA A 101 -15.38 11.19 -21.38
N GLU A 102 -14.79 10.01 -21.63
CA GLU A 102 -15.47 8.81 -22.10
C GLU A 102 -15.62 7.75 -21.02
N LEU A 103 -15.17 8.06 -19.80
CA LEU A 103 -15.14 7.09 -18.70
C LEU A 103 -16.55 6.74 -18.22
N ASP A 104 -16.87 5.46 -18.15
CA ASP A 104 -18.06 4.96 -17.47
C ASP A 104 -18.03 5.28 -15.97
N LEU A 105 -19.07 5.95 -15.48
CA LEU A 105 -19.15 6.36 -14.07
C LEU A 105 -19.28 5.17 -13.09
N GLY A 106 -19.80 4.03 -13.53
CA GLY A 106 -19.84 2.80 -12.74
C GLY A 106 -18.42 2.27 -12.48
N VAL A 107 -17.55 2.34 -13.49
CA VAL A 107 -16.13 2.00 -13.34
C VAL A 107 -15.44 2.97 -12.39
N ALA A 108 -15.70 4.28 -12.52
CA ALA A 108 -15.13 5.27 -11.60
C ALA A 108 -15.53 4.97 -10.14
N ARG A 109 -16.82 4.69 -9.87
CA ARG A 109 -17.30 4.31 -8.52
C ARG A 109 -16.57 3.09 -7.99
N LYS A 110 -16.40 2.04 -8.82
CA LYS A 110 -15.69 0.81 -8.42
C LYS A 110 -14.22 1.07 -8.09
N VAL A 111 -13.56 1.97 -8.82
CA VAL A 111 -12.18 2.39 -8.51
C VAL A 111 -12.11 3.06 -7.15
N PHE A 112 -13.01 4.00 -6.85
CA PHE A 112 -13.05 4.67 -5.55
C PHE A 112 -13.39 3.70 -4.43
N GLU A 113 -14.37 2.84 -4.62
CA GLU A 113 -14.76 1.80 -3.65
C GLU A 113 -13.56 0.93 -3.27
N THR A 114 -12.81 0.44 -4.28
CA THR A 114 -11.67 -0.45 -4.03
C THR A 114 -10.45 0.30 -3.52
N ASN A 115 -10.15 1.51 -4.01
CA ASN A 115 -8.89 2.18 -3.70
C ASN A 115 -8.97 3.08 -2.47
N VAL A 116 -10.16 3.65 -2.17
CA VAL A 116 -10.32 4.69 -1.14
C VAL A 116 -11.19 4.19 0.01
N ILE A 117 -12.43 3.76 -0.29
CA ILE A 117 -13.38 3.38 0.74
C ILE A 117 -12.88 2.15 1.50
N SER A 118 -12.29 1.18 0.80
CA SER A 118 -11.70 0.02 1.46
C SER A 118 -10.57 0.40 2.43
N ALA A 119 -9.74 1.36 2.06
CA ALA A 119 -8.64 1.83 2.92
C ALA A 119 -9.16 2.53 4.19
N LEU A 120 -10.22 3.34 4.04
CA LEU A 120 -10.91 3.95 5.17
C LEU A 120 -11.52 2.87 6.08
N GLY A 121 -12.19 1.86 5.51
CA GLY A 121 -12.79 0.76 6.25
C GLY A 121 -11.75 -0.02 7.07
N PHE A 122 -10.63 -0.43 6.47
CA PHE A 122 -9.54 -1.07 7.22
C PHE A 122 -8.96 -0.17 8.31
N ALA A 123 -8.77 1.14 8.04
CA ALA A 123 -8.29 2.09 9.06
C ALA A 123 -9.28 2.18 10.25
N GLN A 124 -10.58 2.24 10.00
CA GLN A 124 -11.60 2.26 11.04
C GLN A 124 -11.62 0.97 11.87
N GLN A 125 -11.55 -0.20 11.21
CA GLN A 125 -11.56 -1.50 11.91
C GLN A 125 -10.32 -1.69 12.78
N THR A 126 -9.12 -1.40 12.26
CA THR A 126 -7.87 -1.51 13.02
C THR A 126 -7.81 -0.49 14.16
N TYR A 127 -8.30 0.72 13.94
CA TYR A 127 -8.38 1.76 14.96
C TYR A 127 -9.27 1.32 16.13
N ARG A 128 -10.49 0.84 15.85
CA ARG A 128 -11.45 0.40 16.87
C ARG A 128 -10.96 -0.83 17.65
N ALA A 129 -10.33 -1.78 16.96
CA ALA A 129 -9.91 -3.04 17.56
C ALA A 129 -8.66 -2.91 18.45
N TRP A 130 -7.76 -1.97 18.13
CA TRP A 130 -6.47 -1.90 18.82
C TRP A 130 -5.87 -0.49 18.90
N MET A 131 -5.74 0.22 17.78
CA MET A 131 -4.89 1.41 17.71
C MET A 131 -5.39 2.57 18.56
N LYS A 132 -6.70 2.65 18.82
CA LYS A 132 -7.29 3.71 19.65
C LYS A 132 -6.67 3.77 21.05
N GLU A 133 -6.43 2.63 21.65
CA GLU A 133 -5.93 2.52 23.03
C GLU A 133 -4.41 2.29 23.09
N ASN A 134 -3.82 1.71 22.04
CA ASN A 134 -2.44 1.23 22.05
C ASN A 134 -1.51 1.99 21.10
N GLY A 135 -2.07 2.89 20.29
CA GLY A 135 -1.32 3.57 19.24
C GLY A 135 -1.03 2.68 18.05
N GLY A 136 -0.36 3.26 17.04
CA GLY A 136 -0.01 2.53 15.83
C GLY A 136 0.48 3.41 14.69
N ALA A 137 0.64 2.81 13.51
CA ALA A 137 0.97 3.55 12.30
C ALA A 137 0.27 2.97 11.06
N ILE A 138 -0.15 3.87 10.17
CA ILE A 138 -0.83 3.56 8.91
C ILE A 138 0.03 4.06 7.75
N VAL A 139 0.21 3.23 6.72
CA VAL A 139 0.78 3.64 5.44
C VAL A 139 -0.22 3.35 4.33
N ASN A 140 -0.56 4.38 3.57
CA ASN A 140 -1.44 4.30 2.41
C ASN A 140 -0.61 4.32 1.12
N ILE A 141 -0.78 3.33 0.24
CA ILE A 141 -0.10 3.32 -1.06
C ILE A 141 -0.91 4.15 -2.06
N ALA A 142 -0.47 5.38 -2.24
CA ALA A 142 -0.95 6.31 -3.26
C ALA A 142 -0.31 6.00 -4.64
N SER A 143 0.05 7.03 -5.39
CA SER A 143 0.77 6.95 -6.67
C SER A 143 1.23 8.35 -7.06
N VAL A 144 2.28 8.47 -7.88
CA VAL A 144 2.58 9.72 -8.58
C VAL A 144 1.39 10.26 -9.38
N ALA A 145 0.50 9.38 -9.88
CA ALA A 145 -0.75 9.76 -10.53
C ALA A 145 -1.76 10.47 -9.58
N GLY A 146 -1.56 10.41 -8.28
CA GLY A 146 -2.36 11.13 -7.29
C GLY A 146 -1.79 12.50 -6.91
N VAL A 147 -0.56 12.81 -7.31
CA VAL A 147 0.12 14.09 -7.01
C VAL A 147 0.49 14.87 -8.27
N SER A 148 0.25 14.29 -9.45
CA SER A 148 0.40 14.95 -10.75
C SER A 148 -0.66 14.47 -11.74
N ALA A 149 -0.85 15.20 -12.82
CA ALA A 149 -1.73 14.76 -13.91
C ALA A 149 -1.15 13.50 -14.59
N SER A 150 -2.02 12.51 -14.78
CA SER A 150 -1.69 11.25 -15.47
C SER A 150 -2.77 10.96 -16.51
N PRO A 151 -2.60 11.43 -17.75
CA PRO A 151 -3.56 11.20 -18.83
C PRO A 151 -3.90 9.71 -19.00
N LEU A 152 -5.12 9.43 -19.42
CA LEU A 152 -5.65 8.10 -19.71
C LEU A 152 -5.88 7.18 -18.50
N VAL A 153 -5.42 7.56 -17.30
CA VAL A 153 -5.69 6.85 -16.02
C VAL A 153 -6.38 7.77 -15.01
N GLY A 154 -7.23 8.68 -15.48
CA GLY A 154 -7.81 9.77 -14.69
C GLY A 154 -8.57 9.30 -13.44
N ALA A 155 -9.44 8.30 -13.53
CA ALA A 155 -10.17 7.80 -12.36
C ALA A 155 -9.22 7.22 -11.29
N TYR A 156 -8.19 6.49 -11.73
CA TYR A 156 -7.15 6.01 -10.85
C TYR A 156 -6.39 7.16 -10.18
N GLY A 157 -5.94 8.15 -10.97
CA GLY A 157 -5.27 9.35 -10.46
C GLY A 157 -6.12 10.07 -9.41
N MET A 158 -7.41 10.33 -9.70
CA MET A 158 -8.36 10.92 -8.76
C MET A 158 -8.47 10.10 -7.47
N SER A 159 -8.57 8.77 -7.57
CA SER A 159 -8.62 7.91 -6.38
C SER A 159 -7.33 7.95 -5.55
N LYS A 160 -6.16 8.08 -6.20
CA LYS A 160 -4.88 8.19 -5.50
C LYS A 160 -4.65 9.59 -4.90
N ALA A 161 -5.22 10.64 -5.49
CA ALA A 161 -5.30 11.96 -4.86
C ALA A 161 -6.21 11.93 -3.61
N ALA A 162 -7.35 11.23 -3.70
CA ALA A 162 -8.20 11.01 -2.53
C ALA A 162 -7.49 10.21 -1.42
N MET A 163 -6.63 9.24 -1.75
CA MET A 163 -5.78 8.54 -0.77
C MET A 163 -4.79 9.46 -0.07
N VAL A 164 -4.19 10.41 -0.80
CA VAL A 164 -3.32 11.44 -0.20
C VAL A 164 -4.12 12.28 0.80
N ASN A 165 -5.31 12.74 0.43
CA ASN A 165 -6.17 13.52 1.33
C ASN A 165 -6.66 12.66 2.52
N LEU A 166 -7.10 11.43 2.30
CA LEU A 166 -7.46 10.50 3.38
C LEU A 166 -6.33 10.36 4.40
N THR A 167 -5.08 10.29 3.94
CA THR A 167 -3.92 10.21 4.83
C THR A 167 -3.82 11.44 5.74
N LEU A 168 -4.06 12.64 5.21
CA LEU A 168 -4.07 13.89 5.99
C LEU A 168 -5.17 13.87 7.07
N GLN A 169 -6.39 13.43 6.71
CA GLN A 169 -7.50 13.35 7.66
C GLN A 169 -7.20 12.34 8.77
N LEU A 170 -6.76 11.12 8.41
CA LEU A 170 -6.40 10.09 9.40
C LEU A 170 -5.28 10.57 10.33
N ALA A 171 -4.26 11.25 9.79
CA ALA A 171 -3.16 11.80 10.58
C ALA A 171 -3.64 12.85 11.59
N ALA A 172 -4.55 13.73 11.17
CA ALA A 172 -5.08 14.78 12.03
C ALA A 172 -6.04 14.25 13.10
N GLU A 173 -6.93 13.30 12.71
CA GLU A 173 -8.01 12.84 13.57
C GLU A 173 -7.60 11.72 14.55
N MET A 174 -6.56 10.94 14.21
CA MET A 174 -6.09 9.82 15.03
C MET A 174 -4.87 10.17 15.89
N ALA A 175 -4.34 11.39 15.78
CA ALA A 175 -3.26 11.87 16.64
C ALA A 175 -3.77 12.05 18.08
N PRO A 176 -2.90 11.97 19.12
CA PRO A 176 -1.46 11.68 19.01
C PRO A 176 -1.11 10.18 18.97
N GLY A 177 -2.09 9.29 19.09
CA GLY A 177 -1.86 7.85 19.24
C GLY A 177 -1.45 7.16 17.95
N VAL A 178 -1.95 7.61 16.78
CA VAL A 178 -1.71 6.96 15.51
C VAL A 178 -1.10 7.93 14.50
N ARG A 179 -0.03 7.50 13.82
CA ARG A 179 0.54 8.21 12.68
C ARG A 179 -0.02 7.65 11.37
N ALA A 180 -0.30 8.49 10.42
CA ALA A 180 -0.70 8.07 9.08
C ALA A 180 0.13 8.79 8.02
N ASN A 181 0.74 8.04 7.09
CA ASN A 181 1.52 8.57 5.99
C ASN A 181 1.15 7.87 4.68
N ALA A 182 1.47 8.48 3.55
CA ALA A 182 1.32 7.90 2.23
C ALA A 182 2.69 7.68 1.56
N ILE A 183 2.75 6.70 0.68
CA ILE A 183 3.82 6.55 -0.29
C ILE A 183 3.20 6.73 -1.67
N ALA A 184 3.82 7.54 -2.53
CA ALA A 184 3.43 7.76 -3.92
C ALA A 184 4.48 7.15 -4.87
N PRO A 185 4.37 5.87 -5.23
CA PRO A 185 5.29 5.23 -6.17
C PRO A 185 5.08 5.74 -7.60
N ALA A 186 6.17 5.77 -8.38
CA ALA A 186 6.10 5.77 -9.83
C ALA A 186 5.92 4.32 -10.36
N VAL A 187 6.40 4.02 -11.57
CA VAL A 187 6.25 2.67 -12.14
C VAL A 187 7.15 1.69 -11.39
N VAL A 188 6.51 0.71 -10.76
CA VAL A 188 7.15 -0.42 -10.06
C VAL A 188 6.90 -1.69 -10.86
N LYS A 189 7.94 -2.50 -11.09
CA LYS A 189 7.86 -3.77 -11.84
C LYS A 189 6.96 -4.78 -11.11
N THR A 190 5.71 -4.80 -11.52
CA THR A 190 4.65 -5.65 -10.99
C THR A 190 3.71 -6.08 -12.10
N LYS A 191 2.98 -7.17 -11.90
CA LYS A 191 1.93 -7.58 -12.84
C LYS A 191 0.86 -6.48 -13.04
N PHE A 192 0.62 -5.65 -12.03
CA PHE A 192 -0.32 -4.53 -12.11
C PHE A 192 0.12 -3.44 -13.10
N ALA A 193 1.42 -3.15 -13.17
CA ALA A 193 1.99 -2.10 -14.02
C ALA A 193 2.58 -2.62 -15.34
N ALA A 194 2.49 -3.93 -15.62
CA ALA A 194 3.14 -4.61 -16.75
C ALA A 194 2.88 -3.93 -18.09
N VAL A 195 1.64 -3.50 -18.33
CA VAL A 195 1.24 -2.80 -19.57
C VAL A 195 2.04 -1.51 -19.82
N LEU A 196 2.63 -0.91 -18.78
CA LEU A 196 3.39 0.34 -18.88
C LEU A 196 4.84 0.13 -19.34
N TYR A 197 5.40 -1.08 -19.21
CA TYR A 197 6.83 -1.32 -19.47
C TYR A 197 7.14 -2.62 -20.19
N GLU A 198 6.26 -3.64 -20.23
CA GLU A 198 6.53 -4.89 -20.94
C GLU A 198 6.84 -4.65 -22.42
N GLY A 199 7.94 -5.26 -22.91
CA GLY A 199 8.45 -5.09 -24.27
C GLY A 199 9.22 -3.79 -24.53
N ARG A 200 9.30 -2.86 -23.56
CA ARG A 200 10.01 -1.58 -23.66
C ARG A 200 10.66 -1.12 -22.35
N GLU A 201 11.12 -2.08 -21.55
CA GLU A 201 11.62 -1.78 -20.20
C GLU A 201 12.80 -0.81 -20.20
N GLU A 202 13.78 -0.98 -21.11
CA GLU A 202 14.93 -0.08 -21.22
C GLU A 202 14.50 1.35 -21.57
N GLN A 203 13.57 1.50 -22.52
CA GLN A 203 13.03 2.80 -22.88
C GLN A 203 12.27 3.45 -21.71
N ALA A 204 11.46 2.68 -20.99
CA ALA A 204 10.76 3.16 -19.82
C ALA A 204 11.73 3.56 -18.69
N ALA A 205 12.79 2.78 -18.46
CA ALA A 205 13.82 3.04 -17.47
C ALA A 205 14.65 4.30 -17.77
N ALA A 206 14.90 4.59 -19.04
CA ALA A 206 15.67 5.77 -19.47
C ALA A 206 15.04 7.11 -19.05
N ALA A 207 13.73 7.14 -18.78
CA ALA A 207 13.05 8.35 -18.27
C ALA A 207 13.36 8.64 -16.79
N TYR A 208 13.92 7.68 -16.06
CA TYR A 208 14.19 7.81 -14.63
C TYR A 208 15.65 8.19 -14.38
N PRO A 209 15.95 9.25 -13.61
CA PRO A 209 17.32 9.61 -13.23
C PRO A 209 18.13 8.46 -12.61
N LEU A 210 17.48 7.56 -11.86
CA LEU A 210 18.15 6.39 -11.30
C LEU A 210 18.38 5.26 -12.34
N GLY A 211 18.01 5.44 -13.61
CA GLY A 211 18.30 4.53 -14.72
C GLY A 211 17.56 3.18 -14.65
N ARG A 212 16.56 3.06 -13.80
CA ARG A 212 15.76 1.83 -13.65
C ARG A 212 14.33 2.11 -13.23
N LEU A 213 13.45 1.18 -13.49
CA LEU A 213 12.12 1.13 -12.86
C LEU A 213 12.25 0.72 -11.38
N GLY A 214 11.27 1.11 -10.57
CA GLY A 214 11.17 0.64 -9.20
C GLY A 214 10.91 -0.87 -9.12
N VAL A 215 11.26 -1.47 -7.99
CA VAL A 215 10.91 -2.84 -7.64
C VAL A 215 10.11 -2.84 -6.32
N PRO A 216 9.34 -3.90 -6.02
CA PRO A 216 8.54 -3.97 -4.80
C PRO A 216 9.32 -3.66 -3.52
N GLU A 217 10.58 -4.04 -3.47
CA GLU A 217 11.49 -3.85 -2.35
C GLU A 217 11.79 -2.36 -2.08
N ASP A 218 11.82 -1.51 -3.12
CA ASP A 218 12.00 -0.06 -2.96
C ASP A 218 10.85 0.54 -2.14
N ILE A 219 9.64 0.05 -2.37
CA ILE A 219 8.45 0.51 -1.64
C ILE A 219 8.35 -0.17 -0.27
N GLY A 220 8.72 -1.45 -0.19
CA GLY A 220 8.77 -2.22 1.06
C GLY A 220 9.65 -1.56 2.11
N GLY A 221 10.86 -1.14 1.74
CA GLY A 221 11.78 -0.44 2.63
C GLY A 221 11.24 0.89 3.15
N ALA A 222 10.66 1.70 2.25
CA ALA A 222 10.04 2.97 2.61
C ALA A 222 8.83 2.77 3.55
N ALA A 223 7.98 1.77 3.29
CA ALA A 223 6.83 1.45 4.13
C ALA A 223 7.28 0.96 5.52
N ALA A 224 8.27 0.06 5.58
CA ALA A 224 8.81 -0.42 6.84
C ALA A 224 9.39 0.72 7.69
N PHE A 225 10.08 1.69 7.07
CA PHE A 225 10.55 2.89 7.77
C PHE A 225 9.39 3.73 8.31
N LEU A 226 8.41 4.10 7.48
CA LEU A 226 7.28 4.95 7.90
C LEU A 226 6.40 4.29 8.97
N LEU A 227 6.30 2.97 9.00
CA LEU A 227 5.59 2.22 10.03
C LEU A 227 6.39 2.07 11.32
N SER A 228 7.73 2.26 11.31
CA SER A 228 8.59 2.07 12.47
C SER A 228 8.59 3.26 13.44
N ASP A 229 9.13 3.06 14.63
CA ASP A 229 9.34 4.11 15.63
C ASP A 229 10.39 5.14 15.17
N ALA A 230 11.27 4.79 14.21
CA ALA A 230 12.21 5.73 13.59
C ALA A 230 11.50 6.88 12.83
N ALA A 231 10.25 6.67 12.42
CA ALA A 231 9.39 7.69 11.82
C ALA A 231 8.47 8.39 12.85
N GLY A 232 8.80 8.36 14.14
CA GLY A 232 7.95 8.83 15.23
C GLY A 232 7.52 10.29 15.15
N TRP A 233 8.22 11.14 14.40
CA TRP A 233 7.87 12.56 14.16
C TRP A 233 7.36 12.83 12.74
N ILE A 234 6.96 11.78 12.01
CA ILE A 234 6.46 11.87 10.63
C ILE A 234 5.00 11.41 10.61
N THR A 235 4.07 12.32 10.34
CA THR A 235 2.64 12.03 10.13
C THR A 235 2.06 13.01 9.12
N GLY A 236 1.03 12.59 8.38
CA GLY A 236 0.38 13.38 7.34
C GLY A 236 1.24 13.58 6.07
N GLN A 237 2.38 12.90 5.93
CA GLN A 237 3.27 13.11 4.81
C GLN A 237 3.00 12.15 3.65
N THR A 238 3.24 12.62 2.43
CA THR A 238 3.28 11.79 1.23
C THR A 238 4.72 11.72 0.74
N LEU A 239 5.33 10.54 0.90
CA LEU A 239 6.67 10.26 0.41
C LEU A 239 6.59 9.81 -1.05
N VAL A 240 7.13 10.62 -1.96
CA VAL A 240 7.25 10.25 -3.37
C VAL A 240 8.47 9.32 -3.53
N VAL A 241 8.24 8.12 -4.09
CA VAL A 241 9.27 7.12 -4.36
C VAL A 241 9.22 6.80 -5.85
N ASP A 242 9.93 7.59 -6.62
CA ASP A 242 9.73 7.72 -8.07
C ASP A 242 11.00 7.58 -8.92
N GLY A 243 12.14 7.24 -8.32
CA GLY A 243 13.42 7.17 -9.04
C GLY A 243 13.86 8.51 -9.66
N GLY A 244 13.25 9.62 -9.23
CA GLY A 244 13.52 10.98 -9.67
C GLY A 244 12.78 11.39 -10.93
N ILE A 245 11.73 10.67 -11.38
CA ILE A 245 11.03 11.00 -12.63
C ILE A 245 10.46 12.42 -12.63
N PHE A 246 10.04 12.96 -11.50
CA PHE A 246 9.56 14.34 -11.41
C PHE A 246 10.65 15.39 -11.62
N LEU A 247 11.92 15.04 -11.45
CA LEU A 247 13.03 15.97 -11.70
C LEU A 247 13.28 16.20 -13.20
N THR A 248 12.89 15.24 -14.05
CA THR A 248 13.10 15.29 -15.49
C THR A 248 11.93 15.90 -16.25
N ALA A 249 10.76 15.95 -15.66
CA ALA A 249 9.54 16.50 -16.29
C ALA A 249 9.61 18.02 -16.58
N SER A 250 10.64 18.71 -16.08
CA SER A 250 10.79 20.18 -16.21
C SER A 250 11.85 20.62 -17.23
N VAL A 251 12.54 19.72 -17.93
CA VAL A 251 13.72 20.05 -18.76
C VAL A 251 13.46 19.95 -20.25
N GLY A 252 12.21 19.82 -20.67
CA GLY A 252 11.81 19.67 -22.07
C GLY A 252 10.57 20.49 -22.42
N GLY A 253 10.64 21.83 -22.26
CA GLY A 253 9.70 22.78 -22.82
C GLY A 253 10.36 23.61 -23.91
#